data_dc612e50c0f3d46e0b902f0b03275640
#
_entry.id   dc612e50c0f3d46e0b902f0b03275640
#
_cell.length_a   1.000
_cell.length_b   1.000
_cell.length_c   1.000
_cell.angle_alpha   90.00
_cell.angle_beta   90.00
_cell.angle_gamma   90.00
#
_symmetry.space_group_name_H-M   'P 1'
#
loop_
_entity.id
_entity.type
_entity.pdbx_description
1 polymer ?
#
loop_
_entity_poly.entity_id
_entity_poly.type
_entity_poly.pdbx_seq_one_letter_code
_entity_poly.pdbx_strand_id
1 'polypeptide(L)'
;LRVETFSLAANPGLTKFPKCLGTTNSLVSYIILRGCSIDEIPEGSFGGKNSTALISLDLTYNKLKALSKDFTAEQLPYLYGLDISYNSFDKFPFGPLNCAGLTVYAIRGQRDAEGKRCLREWPTGLYQHTGLRGFYIGSNDLRKIEDTISYLIYHLDISDNPNITFDASAICYY
;
A
#
# COMPACT_ATOMS: atom_id res chain seq x y z
N LEU A 1 9.16 -22.17 5.94
CA LEU A 1 9.04 -22.22 4.49
C LEU A 1 10.33 -21.65 3.88
N ARG A 2 10.96 -22.40 2.96
CA ARG A 2 12.21 -21.97 2.31
C ARG A 2 11.95 -21.59 0.84
N VAL A 3 10.95 -20.77 0.61
CA VAL A 3 10.69 -20.23 -0.73
C VAL A 3 10.91 -18.71 -0.71
N GLU A 4 11.47 -18.18 -1.75
CA GLU A 4 11.69 -16.74 -1.89
C GLU A 4 10.40 -16.02 -2.30
N THR A 5 9.65 -16.62 -3.22
CA THR A 5 8.37 -16.09 -3.69
C THR A 5 7.24 -17.03 -3.31
N PHE A 6 6.21 -16.50 -2.68
CA PHE A 6 5.01 -17.23 -2.32
C PHE A 6 3.77 -16.58 -2.93
N SER A 7 3.02 -17.34 -3.73
CA SER A 7 1.81 -16.83 -4.37
C SER A 7 0.60 -17.71 -4.05
N LEU A 8 -0.48 -17.08 -3.61
CA LEU A 8 -1.84 -17.63 -3.55
C LEU A 8 -2.80 -16.77 -4.40
N ALA A 9 -2.30 -16.15 -5.46
CA ALA A 9 -3.12 -15.30 -6.32
C ALA A 9 -4.32 -16.04 -6.90
N ALA A 10 -5.41 -15.30 -7.11
CA ALA A 10 -6.66 -15.81 -7.70
C ALA A 10 -7.35 -16.94 -6.92
N ASN A 11 -7.28 -16.89 -5.59
CA ASN A 11 -8.01 -17.78 -4.69
C ASN A 11 -9.15 -17.03 -3.98
N PRO A 12 -10.35 -16.92 -4.56
CA PRO A 12 -11.44 -16.10 -3.99
C PRO A 12 -11.98 -16.64 -2.66
N GLY A 13 -11.69 -17.88 -2.30
CA GLY A 13 -12.00 -18.45 -0.99
C GLY A 13 -11.07 -17.98 0.15
N LEU A 14 -9.94 -17.32 -0.19
CA LEU A 14 -9.01 -16.79 0.79
C LEU A 14 -9.50 -15.41 1.27
N THR A 15 -10.10 -15.36 2.46
CA THR A 15 -10.71 -14.14 3.02
C THR A 15 -9.83 -13.44 4.06
N LYS A 16 -8.87 -14.14 4.66
CA LYS A 16 -7.95 -13.59 5.67
C LYS A 16 -6.50 -13.75 5.24
N PHE A 17 -5.67 -12.79 5.61
CA PHE A 17 -4.23 -12.89 5.41
C PHE A 17 -3.65 -14.08 6.19
N PRO A 18 -2.88 -14.98 5.54
CA PRO A 18 -2.26 -16.12 6.21
C PRO A 18 -1.12 -15.66 7.13
N LYS A 19 -1.40 -15.52 8.43
CA LYS A 19 -0.42 -15.03 9.44
C LYS A 19 0.94 -15.72 9.37
N CYS A 20 0.97 -17.01 9.09
CA CYS A 20 2.22 -17.78 9.02
C CYS A 20 3.20 -17.30 7.94
N LEU A 21 2.74 -16.53 6.95
CA LEU A 21 3.61 -15.98 5.90
C LEU A 21 4.42 -14.77 6.36
N GLY A 22 3.90 -14.04 7.34
CA GLY A 22 4.53 -12.82 7.85
C GLY A 22 5.32 -13.01 9.14
N THR A 23 5.27 -14.21 9.75
CA THR A 23 5.89 -14.49 11.05
C THR A 23 7.09 -15.42 10.93
N THR A 24 7.91 -15.41 11.94
CA THR A 24 9.13 -16.14 12.26
C THR A 24 9.63 -17.22 11.28
N ASN A 25 10.93 -17.15 10.96
CA ASN A 25 11.68 -18.12 10.13
C ASN A 25 11.22 -18.23 8.67
N SER A 26 10.43 -17.28 8.17
CA SER A 26 10.10 -17.22 6.75
C SER A 26 11.22 -16.53 6.00
N LEU A 27 11.75 -17.17 4.97
CA LEU A 27 12.67 -16.59 3.99
C LEU A 27 11.91 -16.00 2.80
N VAL A 28 10.58 -15.84 2.93
CA VAL A 28 9.75 -15.31 1.86
C VAL A 28 10.01 -13.82 1.71
N SER A 29 10.55 -13.43 0.58
CA SER A 29 10.82 -12.03 0.21
C SER A 29 9.68 -11.40 -0.59
N TYR A 30 8.92 -12.22 -1.31
CA TYR A 30 7.83 -11.77 -2.18
C TYR A 30 6.55 -12.54 -1.86
N ILE A 31 5.50 -11.82 -1.43
CA ILE A 31 4.17 -12.39 -1.18
C ILE A 31 3.18 -11.81 -2.20
N ILE A 32 2.51 -12.68 -2.94
CA ILE A 32 1.53 -12.33 -3.96
C ILE A 32 0.18 -12.94 -3.60
N LEU A 33 -0.76 -12.09 -3.15
CA LEU A 33 -2.12 -12.46 -2.75
C LEU A 33 -3.18 -11.73 -3.58
N ARG A 34 -2.83 -11.43 -4.81
CA ARG A 34 -3.69 -10.69 -5.75
C ARG A 34 -4.96 -11.48 -6.08
N GLY A 35 -6.10 -10.79 -6.17
CA GLY A 35 -7.34 -11.38 -6.67
C GLY A 35 -7.93 -12.45 -5.74
N CYS A 36 -7.74 -12.27 -4.45
CA CYS A 36 -8.39 -13.03 -3.40
C CYS A 36 -9.64 -12.31 -2.89
N SER A 37 -10.12 -12.66 -1.72
CA SER A 37 -11.22 -11.95 -1.04
C SER A 37 -10.80 -11.45 0.34
N ILE A 38 -9.51 -11.13 0.51
CA ILE A 38 -8.95 -10.73 1.80
C ILE A 38 -9.57 -9.40 2.22
N ASP A 39 -10.26 -9.40 3.35
CA ASP A 39 -10.89 -8.22 3.95
C ASP A 39 -10.16 -7.72 5.20
N GLU A 40 -9.20 -8.50 5.73
CA GLU A 40 -8.46 -8.17 6.92
C GLU A 40 -7.03 -8.74 6.89
N ILE A 41 -6.09 -7.94 7.38
CA ILE A 41 -4.76 -8.39 7.80
C ILE A 41 -4.75 -8.32 9.33
N PRO A 42 -4.82 -9.47 10.03
CA PRO A 42 -4.86 -9.49 11.48
C PRO A 42 -3.59 -8.90 12.10
N GLU A 43 -3.72 -8.25 13.27
CA GLU A 43 -2.55 -7.81 14.05
C GLU A 43 -1.64 -9.00 14.40
N GLY A 44 -0.33 -8.78 14.40
CA GLY A 44 0.69 -9.82 14.56
C GLY A 44 0.86 -10.70 13.31
N SER A 45 0.38 -10.25 12.14
CA SER A 45 0.64 -10.93 10.86
C SER A 45 2.08 -10.75 10.42
N PHE A 46 2.73 -9.68 10.82
CA PHE A 46 4.14 -9.38 10.56
C PHE A 46 4.88 -9.19 11.87
N GLY A 47 6.17 -9.51 11.87
CA GLY A 47 7.05 -9.24 13.01
C GLY A 47 7.34 -10.43 13.90
N GLY A 48 8.06 -10.14 14.98
CA GLY A 48 8.68 -11.09 15.89
C GLY A 48 10.21 -11.02 15.80
N LYS A 49 10.91 -11.63 16.74
CA LYS A 49 12.40 -11.56 16.88
C LYS A 49 13.18 -12.01 15.62
N ASN A 50 12.52 -12.65 14.66
CA ASN A 50 13.10 -13.09 13.41
C ASN A 50 12.20 -12.63 12.25
N SER A 51 11.78 -11.38 12.30
CA SER A 51 10.86 -10.81 11.33
C SER A 51 11.42 -10.87 9.92
N THR A 52 10.53 -10.97 9.07
CA THR A 52 10.47 -11.23 7.68
C THR A 52 11.55 -10.57 6.86
N ALA A 53 12.12 -11.34 5.96
CA ALA A 53 12.87 -10.84 4.81
C ALA A 53 11.93 -10.23 3.74
N LEU A 54 10.69 -9.82 4.09
CA LEU A 54 9.69 -9.36 3.14
C LEU A 54 10.14 -8.07 2.46
N ILE A 55 10.28 -8.15 1.14
CA ILE A 55 10.68 -7.04 0.27
C ILE A 55 9.47 -6.49 -0.49
N SER A 56 8.56 -7.37 -0.92
CA SER A 56 7.40 -6.94 -1.71
C SER A 56 6.13 -7.69 -1.30
N LEU A 57 5.04 -6.92 -1.19
CA LEU A 57 3.72 -7.42 -0.86
C LEU A 57 2.69 -6.93 -1.88
N ASP A 58 2.13 -7.84 -2.65
CA ASP A 58 1.03 -7.59 -3.59
C ASP A 58 -0.30 -8.09 -2.97
N LEU A 59 -1.15 -7.14 -2.61
CA LEU A 59 -2.50 -7.35 -2.09
C LEU A 59 -3.57 -6.77 -3.04
N THR A 60 -3.24 -6.60 -4.31
CA THR A 60 -4.16 -6.02 -5.29
C THR A 60 -5.43 -6.85 -5.47
N TYR A 61 -6.54 -6.18 -5.81
CA TYR A 61 -7.82 -6.84 -6.06
C TYR A 61 -8.31 -7.70 -4.89
N ASN A 62 -8.35 -7.11 -3.71
CA ASN A 62 -8.91 -7.69 -2.49
C ASN A 62 -10.05 -6.82 -1.94
N LYS A 63 -10.42 -6.99 -0.69
CA LYS A 63 -11.54 -6.28 -0.03
C LYS A 63 -11.09 -5.48 1.20
N LEU A 64 -9.80 -5.15 1.27
CA LEU A 64 -9.22 -4.44 2.41
C LEU A 64 -9.81 -3.03 2.55
N LYS A 65 -10.14 -2.64 3.78
CA LYS A 65 -10.56 -1.29 4.17
C LYS A 65 -9.55 -0.60 5.08
N ALA A 66 -8.68 -1.38 5.71
CA ALA A 66 -7.63 -0.90 6.59
C ALA A 66 -6.43 -1.85 6.53
N LEU A 67 -5.29 -1.37 6.97
CA LEU A 67 -4.09 -2.19 7.23
C LEU A 67 -3.92 -2.39 8.74
N SER A 68 -3.25 -3.48 9.13
CA SER A 68 -2.88 -3.71 10.52
C SER A 68 -1.83 -2.69 10.98
N LYS A 69 -1.67 -2.57 12.29
CA LYS A 69 -0.64 -1.70 12.90
C LYS A 69 0.78 -2.23 12.72
N ASP A 70 0.94 -3.41 12.13
CA ASP A 70 2.23 -4.05 11.92
C ASP A 70 3.08 -3.36 10.82
N PHE A 71 2.51 -2.41 10.07
CA PHE A 71 3.26 -1.67 9.05
C PHE A 71 4.14 -0.61 9.71
N THR A 72 5.27 -1.05 10.25
CA THR A 72 6.27 -0.21 10.93
C THR A 72 7.68 -0.58 10.50
N ALA A 73 8.65 0.30 10.76
CA ALA A 73 10.07 0.02 10.49
C ALA A 73 10.59 -1.20 11.25
N GLU A 74 10.04 -1.47 12.45
CA GLU A 74 10.45 -2.61 13.27
C GLU A 74 9.91 -3.93 12.70
N GLN A 75 8.65 -3.94 12.28
CA GLN A 75 7.98 -5.16 11.82
C GLN A 75 8.32 -5.52 10.37
N LEU A 76 8.52 -4.51 9.52
CA LEU A 76 8.77 -4.67 8.09
C LEU A 76 9.99 -3.84 7.64
N PRO A 77 11.19 -4.12 8.18
CA PRO A 77 12.38 -3.29 7.96
C PRO A 77 12.87 -3.30 6.51
N TYR A 78 12.55 -4.34 5.74
CA TYR A 78 13.02 -4.52 4.36
C TYR A 78 11.91 -4.33 3.32
N LEU A 79 10.70 -3.94 3.74
CA LEU A 79 9.60 -3.73 2.79
C LEU A 79 9.95 -2.57 1.85
N TYR A 80 10.22 -2.92 0.60
CA TYR A 80 10.55 -2.01 -0.49
C TYR A 80 9.33 -1.62 -1.31
N GLY A 81 8.45 -2.59 -1.61
CA GLY A 81 7.26 -2.40 -2.44
C GLY A 81 5.98 -2.90 -1.79
N LEU A 82 4.95 -2.04 -1.80
CA LEU A 82 3.59 -2.39 -1.36
C LEU A 82 2.59 -1.99 -2.43
N ASP A 83 1.78 -2.94 -2.88
CA ASP A 83 0.64 -2.66 -3.76
C ASP A 83 -0.66 -3.14 -3.11
N ILE A 84 -1.51 -2.17 -2.75
CA ILE A 84 -2.86 -2.36 -2.20
C ILE A 84 -3.93 -1.79 -3.15
N SER A 85 -3.62 -1.69 -4.43
CA SER A 85 -4.56 -1.18 -5.44
C SER A 85 -5.79 -2.07 -5.58
N TYR A 86 -6.91 -1.47 -5.99
CA TYR A 86 -8.17 -2.18 -6.22
C TYR A 86 -8.69 -2.91 -4.97
N ASN A 87 -8.72 -2.18 -3.88
CA ASN A 87 -9.33 -2.55 -2.60
C ASN A 87 -10.45 -1.56 -2.25
N SER A 88 -10.77 -1.38 -0.97
CA SER A 88 -11.89 -0.56 -0.51
C SER A 88 -11.48 0.49 0.53
N PHE A 89 -10.28 1.04 0.40
CA PHE A 89 -9.82 2.12 1.29
C PHE A 89 -10.54 3.42 0.97
N ASP A 90 -11.29 3.96 1.93
CA ASP A 90 -11.90 5.29 1.87
C ASP A 90 -10.99 6.38 2.44
N LYS A 91 -9.97 5.97 3.21
CA LYS A 91 -8.92 6.82 3.77
C LYS A 91 -7.55 6.27 3.43
N PHE A 92 -6.59 7.18 3.24
CA PHE A 92 -5.21 6.78 2.96
C PHE A 92 -4.57 6.12 4.21
N PRO A 93 -4.05 4.88 4.08
CA PRO A 93 -3.38 4.21 5.20
C PRO A 93 -1.92 4.66 5.30
N PHE A 94 -1.62 5.54 6.25
CA PHE A 94 -0.29 6.10 6.48
C PHE A 94 0.73 5.09 7.06
N GLY A 95 0.25 4.02 7.72
CA GLY A 95 1.12 3.04 8.38
C GLY A 95 2.33 2.62 7.55
N PRO A 96 2.17 2.21 6.28
CA PRO A 96 3.29 1.77 5.44
C PRO A 96 4.40 2.80 5.25
N LEU A 97 4.09 4.08 5.29
CA LEU A 97 5.10 5.14 5.19
C LEU A 97 6.08 5.16 6.37
N ASN A 98 5.76 4.48 7.47
CA ASN A 98 6.68 4.29 8.59
C ASN A 98 7.67 3.13 8.35
N CYS A 99 7.50 2.33 7.29
CA CYS A 99 8.47 1.31 6.91
C CYS A 99 9.68 1.98 6.25
N ALA A 100 10.85 1.91 6.90
CA ALA A 100 12.03 2.67 6.48
C ALA A 100 12.52 2.35 5.05
N GLY A 101 12.28 1.13 4.57
CA GLY A 101 12.68 0.66 3.24
C GLY A 101 11.68 0.98 2.13
N LEU A 102 10.49 1.49 2.45
CA LEU A 102 9.41 1.61 1.47
C LEU A 102 9.75 2.67 0.42
N THR A 103 9.90 2.20 -0.82
CA THR A 103 10.30 3.01 -1.97
C THR A 103 9.19 3.09 -3.02
N VAL A 104 8.35 2.05 -3.11
CA VAL A 104 7.23 1.99 -4.05
C VAL A 104 5.94 1.71 -3.30
N TYR A 105 4.96 2.60 -3.45
CA TYR A 105 3.65 2.46 -2.83
C TYR A 105 2.54 2.70 -3.84
N ALA A 106 1.67 1.70 -4.04
CA ALA A 106 0.54 1.78 -4.95
C ALA A 106 -0.79 1.57 -4.22
N ILE A 107 -1.75 2.47 -4.48
CA ILE A 107 -3.10 2.48 -3.90
C ILE A 107 -4.12 2.96 -4.95
N ARG A 108 -4.04 2.41 -6.15
CA ARG A 108 -4.95 2.77 -7.24
C ARG A 108 -6.35 2.19 -7.03
N GLY A 109 -7.34 2.83 -7.64
CA GLY A 109 -8.63 2.20 -7.94
C GLY A 109 -9.44 1.75 -6.75
N GLN A 110 -9.47 2.49 -5.66
CA GLN A 110 -10.24 2.13 -4.47
C GLN A 110 -11.75 2.25 -4.72
N ARG A 111 -12.51 1.21 -4.35
CA ARG A 111 -13.97 1.13 -4.59
C ARG A 111 -14.71 0.69 -3.33
N ASP A 112 -15.89 1.28 -3.11
CA ASP A 112 -16.83 0.81 -2.09
C ASP A 112 -17.58 -0.47 -2.56
N ALA A 113 -18.51 -0.93 -1.74
CA ALA A 113 -19.30 -2.13 -2.04
C ALA A 113 -20.19 -1.98 -3.28
N GLU A 114 -20.58 -0.75 -3.63
CA GLU A 114 -21.36 -0.40 -4.80
C GLU A 114 -20.49 -0.14 -6.06
N GLY A 115 -19.17 -0.33 -5.96
CA GLY A 115 -18.21 -0.12 -7.04
C GLY A 115 -17.86 1.35 -7.31
N LYS A 116 -18.28 2.29 -6.45
CA LYS A 116 -17.97 3.70 -6.58
C LYS A 116 -16.58 4.00 -6.03
N ARG A 117 -15.89 4.98 -6.61
CA ARG A 117 -14.60 5.46 -6.12
C ARG A 117 -14.75 6.04 -4.70
N CYS A 118 -13.97 5.55 -3.75
CA CYS A 118 -14.13 5.90 -2.35
C CYS A 118 -12.95 6.66 -1.74
N LEU A 119 -11.74 6.56 -2.28
CA LEU A 119 -10.58 7.33 -1.79
C LEU A 119 -10.62 8.74 -2.38
N ARG A 120 -10.83 9.76 -1.53
CA ARG A 120 -11.09 11.15 -1.96
C ARG A 120 -10.06 12.16 -1.48
N GLU A 121 -9.34 11.85 -0.41
CA GLU A 121 -8.41 12.79 0.21
C GLU A 121 -6.98 12.50 -0.23
N TRP A 122 -6.26 13.56 -0.59
CA TRP A 122 -4.83 13.51 -0.81
C TRP A 122 -4.11 13.25 0.53
N PRO A 123 -3.10 12.35 0.59
CA PRO A 123 -2.36 12.12 1.82
C PRO A 123 -1.46 13.32 2.15
N THR A 124 -1.94 14.19 3.04
CA THR A 124 -1.18 15.35 3.51
C THR A 124 0.10 14.91 4.25
N GLY A 125 1.18 15.68 4.09
CA GLY A 125 2.46 15.36 4.72
C GLY A 125 3.30 14.31 3.97
N LEU A 126 2.88 13.88 2.78
CA LEU A 126 3.62 12.90 1.97
C LEU A 126 5.07 13.34 1.69
N TYR A 127 5.31 14.65 1.59
CA TYR A 127 6.65 15.22 1.37
C TYR A 127 7.65 14.92 2.50
N GLN A 128 7.18 14.56 3.69
CA GLN A 128 8.02 14.19 4.83
C GLN A 128 8.66 12.80 4.66
N HIS A 129 8.11 11.97 3.75
CA HIS A 129 8.57 10.60 3.54
C HIS A 129 9.66 10.55 2.45
N THR A 130 10.89 10.81 2.85
CA THR A 130 12.04 10.97 1.95
C THR A 130 12.51 9.68 1.28
N GLY A 131 12.02 8.52 1.69
CA GLY A 131 12.32 7.21 1.09
C GLY A 131 11.51 6.91 -0.16
N LEU A 132 10.32 7.48 -0.32
CA LEU A 132 9.39 7.16 -1.40
C LEU A 132 9.90 7.71 -2.75
N ARG A 133 9.91 6.84 -3.76
CA ARG A 133 10.34 7.15 -5.14
C ARG A 133 9.25 6.93 -6.17
N GLY A 134 8.41 5.92 -5.96
CA GLY A 134 7.24 5.62 -6.78
C GLY A 134 5.97 5.69 -5.96
N PHE A 135 5.05 6.58 -6.35
CA PHE A 135 3.76 6.72 -5.70
C PHE A 135 2.63 6.69 -6.73
N TYR A 136 1.72 5.74 -6.56
CA TYR A 136 0.67 5.46 -7.54
C TYR A 136 -0.69 5.48 -6.88
N ILE A 137 -1.45 6.57 -7.09
CA ILE A 137 -2.76 6.83 -6.47
C ILE A 137 -3.83 7.16 -7.53
N GLY A 138 -3.58 6.75 -8.77
CA GLY A 138 -4.52 6.94 -9.88
C GLY A 138 -5.83 6.16 -9.73
N SER A 139 -6.80 6.46 -10.60
CA SER A 139 -8.11 5.79 -10.65
C SER A 139 -8.94 5.87 -9.37
N ASN A 140 -8.77 6.94 -8.60
CA ASN A 140 -9.53 7.23 -7.37
C ASN A 140 -10.50 8.42 -7.59
N ASP A 141 -11.00 9.03 -6.53
CA ASP A 141 -11.86 10.22 -6.56
C ASP A 141 -11.22 11.38 -5.79
N LEU A 142 -9.90 11.53 -5.92
CA LEU A 142 -9.17 12.61 -5.26
C LEU A 142 -9.76 13.96 -5.64
N ARG A 143 -9.91 14.85 -4.65
CA ARG A 143 -10.59 16.14 -4.83
C ARG A 143 -9.63 17.29 -4.98
N LYS A 144 -8.66 17.39 -4.08
CA LYS A 144 -7.72 18.50 -4.05
C LYS A 144 -6.35 18.02 -3.57
N ILE A 145 -5.31 18.50 -4.23
CA ILE A 145 -3.95 18.39 -3.74
C ILE A 145 -3.62 19.73 -3.09
N GLU A 146 -3.56 19.75 -1.76
CA GLU A 146 -3.32 20.95 -0.95
C GLU A 146 -1.87 21.08 -0.50
N ASP A 147 -1.09 20.03 -0.68
CA ASP A 147 0.25 19.92 -0.15
C ASP A 147 1.29 19.78 -1.26
N THR A 148 2.51 20.14 -0.94
CA THR A 148 3.64 20.00 -1.84
C THR A 148 3.95 18.52 -2.10
N ILE A 149 4.03 18.14 -3.37
CA ILE A 149 4.48 16.83 -3.76
C ILE A 149 6.02 16.77 -3.61
N SER A 150 6.52 15.75 -2.93
CA SER A 150 7.96 15.60 -2.72
C SER A 150 8.72 15.51 -4.05
N TYR A 151 9.76 16.35 -4.23
CA TYR A 151 10.68 16.27 -5.37
C TYR A 151 11.48 14.96 -5.44
N LEU A 152 11.44 14.16 -4.39
CA LEU A 152 12.09 12.85 -4.32
C LEU A 152 11.25 11.73 -4.96
N ILE A 153 9.99 12.01 -5.30
CA ILE A 153 9.14 11.06 -6.03
C ILE A 153 9.46 11.17 -7.52
N TYR A 154 10.06 10.14 -8.10
CA TYR A 154 10.42 10.10 -9.52
C TYR A 154 9.30 9.57 -10.41
N HIS A 155 8.42 8.77 -9.83
CA HIS A 155 7.27 8.20 -10.52
C HIS A 155 6.00 8.51 -9.74
N LEU A 156 5.23 9.46 -10.21
CA LEU A 156 3.95 9.85 -9.64
C LEU A 156 2.82 9.56 -10.63
N ASP A 157 1.85 8.74 -10.23
CA ASP A 157 0.64 8.50 -11.00
C ASP A 157 -0.59 8.95 -10.20
N ILE A 158 -1.17 10.05 -10.65
CA ILE A 158 -2.45 10.63 -10.17
C ILE A 158 -3.52 10.61 -11.26
N SER A 159 -3.31 9.84 -12.32
CA SER A 159 -4.22 9.74 -13.46
C SER A 159 -5.61 9.26 -13.05
N ASP A 160 -6.59 9.51 -13.89
CA ASP A 160 -7.97 9.02 -13.72
C ASP A 160 -8.57 9.37 -12.32
N ASN A 161 -8.36 10.62 -11.88
CA ASN A 161 -9.04 11.24 -10.76
C ASN A 161 -9.88 12.40 -11.31
N PRO A 162 -11.14 12.16 -11.77
CA PRO A 162 -11.88 13.10 -12.60
C PRO A 162 -12.23 14.42 -11.92
N ASN A 163 -12.22 14.45 -10.59
CA ASN A 163 -12.57 15.62 -9.81
C ASN A 163 -11.36 16.30 -9.15
N ILE A 164 -10.14 15.90 -9.54
CA ILE A 164 -8.93 16.42 -8.92
C ILE A 164 -8.70 17.89 -9.31
N THR A 165 -8.37 18.68 -8.32
CA THR A 165 -7.86 20.04 -8.48
C THR A 165 -6.54 20.20 -7.72
N PHE A 166 -5.67 21.09 -8.18
CA PHE A 166 -4.41 21.37 -7.51
C PHE A 166 -3.96 22.79 -7.81
N ASP A 167 -3.25 23.39 -6.87
CA ASP A 167 -2.53 24.63 -7.11
C ASP A 167 -1.24 24.36 -7.90
N ALA A 168 -0.87 25.26 -8.79
CA ALA A 168 0.38 25.15 -9.55
C ALA A 168 1.60 25.00 -8.62
N SER A 169 1.58 25.65 -7.46
CA SER A 169 2.62 25.56 -6.43
C SER A 169 2.77 24.16 -5.81
N ALA A 170 1.77 23.30 -5.91
CA ALA A 170 1.87 21.91 -5.43
C ALA A 170 2.81 21.06 -6.28
N ILE A 171 2.98 21.40 -7.56
CA ILE A 171 3.73 20.62 -8.54
C ILE A 171 4.95 21.39 -9.08
N CYS A 172 4.87 22.72 -9.18
CA CYS A 172 5.94 23.53 -9.72
C CYS A 172 6.78 24.11 -8.58
N TYR A 173 8.00 23.64 -8.46
CA TYR A 173 9.04 24.30 -7.66
C TYR A 173 9.69 25.39 -8.53
N TYR A 174 9.64 26.64 -8.06
CA TYR A 174 10.38 27.74 -8.64
C TYR A 174 11.78 27.82 -8.05
#